data_762a83405bf2ef2cdaaf7ddae06d979e
#
_entry.id   762a83405bf2ef2cdaaf7ddae06d979e
#
_cell.length_a   1.000
_cell.length_b   1.000
_cell.length_c   1.000
_cell.angle_alpha   90.00
_cell.angle_beta   90.00
_cell.angle_gamma   90.00
#
_symmetry.space_group_name_H-M   'P 1'
#
loop_
_entity.id
_entity.type
_entity.pdbx_description
1 polymer ?
#
loop_
_entity_poly.entity_id
_entity_poly.type
_entity_poly.pdbx_seq_one_letter_code
_entity_poly.pdbx_strand_id
1 'polypeptide(L)'
;MPIQPVTQPLTEPFAQALAEAEQIIARAPHVTSERDLAEGHDYLAGSIQASLRLAWAYQRDFPQFVQSTGPYSKMGLDNPDTLYFHAYLRDDAEYVVTGTRGSTADLSFQVLKGDYTPVEVPDSLTAFDDRAITIADDGRFEFRLGPGKARPGYFTLGPGSAMLLVREVYSDWAAERRGIIRIYRPDQAGYAPPPAIDTATAAKRYAVAGKMLLSRLRTFLAFPEWFYLNEPANTMTPPRATPGGLATQFSSAGHYDLTDDEAMIVTVPAAGKETAPYQGIQLGSMWYISLDYVNHQTSLTADQARVDPDGRMRFVISERDPGVANWLERTGHDRGYVQIRWQRLTRDLQPDDGPQVEIIRLDELPRKLAFYEQAQMSELQWRARVAARQAAFAERMLG
;
A
#
# COMPACT_ATOMS: atom_id res chain seq x y z
N MET A 1 27.66 14.98 -34.89
CA MET A 1 27.04 16.32 -34.82
C MET A 1 27.50 16.96 -33.52
N PRO A 2 27.93 18.24 -33.54
CA PRO A 2 28.26 18.94 -32.29
C PRO A 2 27.00 19.09 -31.44
N ILE A 3 27.14 18.84 -30.13
CA ILE A 3 26.07 19.03 -29.15
C ILE A 3 25.73 20.52 -29.12
N GLN A 4 24.49 20.90 -29.47
CA GLN A 4 24.03 22.26 -29.24
C GLN A 4 23.95 22.52 -27.73
N PRO A 5 24.42 23.66 -27.23
CA PRO A 5 24.32 23.99 -25.82
C PRO A 5 22.85 24.02 -25.42
N VAL A 6 22.52 23.27 -24.36
CA VAL A 6 21.18 23.28 -23.76
C VAL A 6 20.97 24.65 -23.14
N THR A 7 20.09 25.47 -23.70
CA THR A 7 19.83 26.84 -23.24
C THR A 7 19.03 26.91 -21.93
N GLN A 8 18.31 25.83 -21.59
CA GLN A 8 17.61 25.66 -20.28
C GLN A 8 17.93 24.29 -19.71
N PRO A 9 18.07 24.15 -18.38
CA PRO A 9 18.27 22.86 -17.75
C PRO A 9 17.11 21.89 -18.07
N LEU A 10 17.42 20.66 -18.48
CA LEU A 10 16.40 19.63 -18.76
C LEU A 10 15.56 19.30 -17.53
N THR A 11 16.09 19.55 -16.33
CA THR A 11 15.46 19.30 -15.03
C THR A 11 14.55 20.44 -14.57
N GLU A 12 14.52 21.58 -15.27
CA GLU A 12 13.77 22.78 -14.85
C GLU A 12 12.31 22.51 -14.47
N PRO A 13 11.51 21.75 -15.26
CA PRO A 13 10.12 21.46 -14.88
C PRO A 13 9.99 20.64 -13.59
N PHE A 14 10.97 19.78 -13.31
CA PHE A 14 11.00 19.01 -12.07
C PHE A 14 11.42 19.86 -10.87
N ALA A 15 12.39 20.75 -11.05
CA ALA A 15 12.82 21.69 -10.01
C ALA A 15 11.70 22.66 -9.58
N GLN A 16 10.90 23.15 -10.55
CA GLN A 16 9.72 23.96 -10.26
C GLN A 16 8.66 23.16 -9.49
N ALA A 17 8.39 21.93 -9.90
CA ALA A 17 7.47 21.06 -9.19
C ALA A 17 7.95 20.71 -7.76
N LEU A 18 9.26 20.58 -7.57
CA LEU A 18 9.83 20.34 -6.23
C LEU A 18 9.62 21.56 -5.33
N ALA A 19 9.89 22.77 -5.79
CA ALA A 19 9.65 24.00 -5.03
C ALA A 19 8.17 24.17 -4.63
N GLU A 20 7.25 23.78 -5.53
CA GLU A 20 5.82 23.76 -5.23
C GLU A 20 5.46 22.68 -4.23
N ALA A 21 6.04 21.47 -4.34
CA ALA A 21 5.85 20.36 -3.42
C ALA A 21 6.25 20.71 -1.99
N GLU A 22 7.38 21.41 -1.80
CA GLU A 22 7.80 21.91 -0.47
C GLU A 22 6.77 22.87 0.14
N GLN A 23 6.16 23.73 -0.71
CA GLN A 23 5.09 24.62 -0.22
C GLN A 23 3.81 23.85 0.16
N ILE A 24 3.48 22.78 -0.57
CA ILE A 24 2.35 21.91 -0.21
C ILE A 24 2.61 21.27 1.16
N ILE A 25 3.81 20.75 1.39
CA ILE A 25 4.21 20.17 2.68
C ILE A 25 4.11 21.20 3.81
N ALA A 26 4.73 22.37 3.64
CA ALA A 26 4.76 23.40 4.67
C ALA A 26 3.38 23.98 5.02
N ARG A 27 2.40 23.88 4.10
CA ARG A 27 1.05 24.42 4.28
C ARG A 27 -0.01 23.37 4.55
N ALA A 28 0.38 22.10 4.71
CA ALA A 28 -0.58 21.04 4.97
C ALA A 28 -1.31 21.30 6.31
N PRO A 29 -2.67 21.19 6.35
CA PRO A 29 -3.45 21.66 7.49
C PRO A 29 -3.20 20.90 8.79
N HIS A 30 -2.63 19.70 8.71
CA HIS A 30 -2.28 18.89 9.87
C HIS A 30 -0.87 19.16 10.42
N VAL A 31 -0.07 19.98 9.76
CA VAL A 31 1.26 20.40 10.26
C VAL A 31 1.06 21.41 11.39
N THR A 32 1.21 20.95 12.62
CA THR A 32 1.04 21.71 13.84
C THR A 32 2.30 21.72 14.72
N SER A 33 3.29 20.90 14.36
CA SER A 33 4.55 20.76 15.10
C SER A 33 5.75 20.65 14.14
N GLU A 34 6.95 20.82 14.69
CA GLU A 34 8.21 20.58 13.96
C GLU A 34 8.31 19.11 13.49
N ARG A 35 7.79 18.20 14.28
CA ARG A 35 7.74 16.78 13.94
C ARG A 35 6.87 16.53 12.71
N ASP A 36 5.65 17.06 12.65
CA ASP A 36 4.77 16.93 11.49
C ASP A 36 5.47 17.43 10.23
N LEU A 37 6.17 18.56 10.34
CA LEU A 37 6.90 19.12 9.20
C LEU A 37 8.08 18.22 8.78
N ALA A 38 8.86 17.69 9.73
CA ALA A 38 9.98 16.79 9.45
C ALA A 38 9.51 15.51 8.78
N GLU A 39 8.42 14.90 9.26
CA GLU A 39 7.80 13.73 8.65
C GLU A 39 7.26 14.04 7.23
N GLY A 40 6.72 15.24 7.03
CA GLY A 40 6.32 15.73 5.71
C GLY A 40 7.48 15.80 4.72
N HIS A 41 8.64 16.19 5.16
CA HIS A 41 9.85 16.21 4.32
C HIS A 41 10.37 14.79 4.01
N ASP A 42 10.25 13.84 4.95
CA ASP A 42 10.55 12.43 4.68
C ASP A 42 9.57 11.83 3.66
N TYR A 43 8.27 12.12 3.81
CA TYR A 43 7.24 11.78 2.83
C TYR A 43 7.52 12.39 1.43
N LEU A 44 7.97 13.64 1.39
CA LEU A 44 8.39 14.32 0.15
C LEU A 44 9.59 13.60 -0.50
N ALA A 45 10.60 13.23 0.27
CA ALA A 45 11.77 12.50 -0.24
C ALA A 45 11.37 11.17 -0.90
N GLY A 46 10.49 10.38 -0.25
CA GLY A 46 9.92 9.16 -0.82
C GLY A 46 9.09 9.41 -2.08
N SER A 47 8.33 10.50 -2.11
CA SER A 47 7.51 10.89 -3.27
C SER A 47 8.36 11.32 -4.47
N ILE A 48 9.48 12.00 -4.25
CA ILE A 48 10.49 12.33 -5.28
C ILE A 48 11.04 11.04 -5.89
N GLN A 49 11.52 10.11 -5.07
CA GLN A 49 12.07 8.83 -5.51
C GLN A 49 11.07 8.05 -6.37
N ALA A 50 9.83 7.91 -5.89
CA ALA A 50 8.77 7.21 -6.60
C ALA A 50 8.43 7.86 -7.95
N SER A 51 8.33 9.19 -8.00
CA SER A 51 7.98 9.94 -9.20
C SER A 51 9.06 9.84 -10.28
N LEU A 52 10.34 9.93 -9.90
CA LEU A 52 11.45 9.71 -10.81
C LEU A 52 11.49 8.26 -11.30
N ARG A 53 11.34 7.28 -10.41
CA ARG A 53 11.34 5.86 -10.79
C ARG A 53 10.23 5.53 -11.77
N LEU A 54 9.01 5.99 -11.53
CA LEU A 54 7.87 5.79 -12.42
C LEU A 54 8.08 6.49 -13.78
N ALA A 55 8.57 7.73 -13.80
CA ALA A 55 8.82 8.45 -15.04
C ALA A 55 9.91 7.79 -15.90
N TRP A 56 10.93 7.20 -15.28
CA TRP A 56 11.97 6.45 -16.00
C TRP A 56 11.54 5.06 -16.43
N ALA A 57 10.63 4.43 -15.72
CA ALA A 57 10.01 3.17 -16.09
C ALA A 57 8.90 3.29 -17.15
N TYR A 58 8.56 4.53 -17.58
CA TYR A 58 7.52 4.77 -18.58
C TYR A 58 7.97 4.32 -19.97
N GLN A 59 7.91 2.99 -20.19
CA GLN A 59 8.30 2.34 -21.45
C GLN A 59 7.23 1.30 -21.82
N ARG A 60 6.15 1.75 -22.44
CA ARG A 60 5.00 0.90 -22.76
C ARG A 60 5.27 -0.15 -23.84
N ASP A 61 6.28 0.05 -24.66
CA ASP A 61 6.70 -0.90 -25.68
C ASP A 61 7.73 -1.92 -25.16
N PHE A 62 8.45 -1.58 -24.08
CA PHE A 62 9.40 -2.44 -23.38
C PHE A 62 9.05 -2.48 -21.88
N PRO A 63 7.87 -3.01 -21.51
CA PRO A 63 7.40 -2.91 -20.15
C PRO A 63 8.29 -3.68 -19.18
N GLN A 64 8.45 -3.11 -17.97
CA GLN A 64 9.13 -3.74 -16.87
C GLN A 64 8.38 -3.41 -15.57
N PHE A 65 8.31 -4.37 -14.66
CA PHE A 65 7.79 -4.09 -13.33
C PHE A 65 8.80 -3.29 -12.52
N VAL A 66 8.32 -2.24 -11.88
CA VAL A 66 9.08 -1.44 -10.92
C VAL A 66 8.30 -1.31 -9.62
N GLN A 67 9.03 -1.31 -8.51
CA GLN A 67 8.46 -1.06 -7.19
C GLN A 67 8.53 0.45 -6.90
N SER A 68 7.39 1.12 -6.81
CA SER A 68 7.29 2.56 -6.55
C SER A 68 6.71 2.90 -5.19
N THR A 69 6.21 1.91 -4.47
CA THR A 69 5.68 2.02 -3.11
C THR A 69 6.39 1.00 -2.23
N GLY A 70 6.90 1.45 -1.10
CA GLY A 70 7.67 0.66 -0.16
C GLY A 70 8.06 1.50 1.05
N PRO A 71 8.91 1.02 1.96
CA PRO A 71 9.17 1.66 3.24
C PRO A 71 9.75 3.08 3.13
N TYR A 72 10.43 3.39 2.03
CA TYR A 72 11.05 4.70 1.78
C TYR A 72 10.34 5.49 0.67
N SER A 73 9.18 5.02 0.21
CA SER A 73 8.40 5.69 -0.84
C SER A 73 6.91 5.45 -0.64
N LYS A 74 6.46 5.63 0.61
CA LYS A 74 5.10 5.40 1.08
C LYS A 74 4.07 6.29 0.39
N MET A 75 2.82 5.83 0.29
CA MET A 75 1.75 6.55 -0.40
C MET A 75 0.38 5.94 -0.10
N GLY A 76 -0.63 6.80 0.13
CA GLY A 76 -2.03 6.39 0.09
C GLY A 76 -2.39 5.35 1.15
N LEU A 77 -1.88 5.53 2.36
CA LEU A 77 -1.96 4.57 3.46
C LEU A 77 -1.55 3.16 2.99
N ASP A 78 -0.33 3.09 2.43
CA ASP A 78 0.27 1.86 1.92
C ASP A 78 0.17 0.73 2.94
N ASN A 79 -0.19 -0.47 2.44
CA ASN A 79 -0.29 -1.64 3.30
C ASN A 79 1.11 -2.19 3.62
N PRO A 80 1.54 -2.25 4.89
CA PRO A 80 2.82 -2.83 5.31
C PRO A 80 3.05 -4.26 4.83
N ASP A 81 1.96 -4.99 4.63
CA ASP A 81 1.98 -6.40 4.26
C ASP A 81 2.03 -6.63 2.74
N THR A 82 2.08 -5.56 1.93
CA THR A 82 1.97 -5.64 0.46
C THR A 82 3.25 -5.18 -0.23
N LEU A 83 3.68 -5.96 -1.21
CA LEU A 83 4.62 -5.51 -2.24
C LEU A 83 3.84 -5.01 -3.46
N TYR A 84 4.21 -3.84 -3.96
CA TYR A 84 3.53 -3.16 -5.07
C TYR A 84 4.45 -3.10 -6.29
N PHE A 85 3.98 -3.60 -7.43
CA PHE A 85 4.71 -3.55 -8.68
C PHE A 85 3.87 -2.87 -9.77
N HIS A 86 4.49 -1.98 -10.53
CA HIS A 86 3.83 -1.22 -11.57
C HIS A 86 4.51 -1.46 -12.92
N ALA A 87 3.73 -1.63 -13.98
CA ALA A 87 4.21 -1.65 -15.34
C ALA A 87 3.27 -0.81 -16.23
N TYR A 88 3.85 -0.01 -17.14
CA TYR A 88 3.07 0.81 -18.05
C TYR A 88 2.60 0.02 -19.27
N LEU A 89 1.38 0.30 -19.71
CA LEU A 89 0.70 -0.36 -20.80
C LEU A 89 0.23 0.64 -21.87
N ARG A 90 -0.11 0.10 -23.03
CA ARG A 90 -0.91 0.73 -24.08
C ARG A 90 -2.20 -0.08 -24.21
N ASP A 91 -3.32 0.58 -24.40
CA ASP A 91 -4.62 -0.07 -24.55
C ASP A 91 -4.81 -0.75 -25.92
N ASP A 92 -3.96 -0.43 -26.91
CA ASP A 92 -3.96 -0.97 -28.26
C ASP A 92 -2.91 -2.09 -28.48
N ALA A 93 -2.18 -2.52 -27.45
CA ALA A 93 -1.10 -3.51 -27.55
C ALA A 93 -1.40 -4.77 -26.73
N GLU A 94 -0.77 -5.88 -27.13
CA GLU A 94 -0.83 -7.13 -26.35
C GLU A 94 0.41 -7.28 -25.47
N TYR A 95 0.19 -7.80 -24.26
CA TYR A 95 1.24 -8.09 -23.27
C TYR A 95 1.07 -9.52 -22.75
N VAL A 96 2.19 -10.13 -22.44
CA VAL A 96 2.26 -11.43 -21.77
C VAL A 96 2.82 -11.20 -20.37
N VAL A 97 2.12 -11.69 -19.37
CA VAL A 97 2.59 -11.73 -17.98
C VAL A 97 2.87 -13.18 -17.63
N THR A 98 4.11 -13.43 -17.21
CA THR A 98 4.55 -14.78 -16.77
C THR A 98 5.11 -14.71 -15.38
N GLY A 99 5.11 -15.83 -14.69
CA GLY A 99 5.74 -15.89 -13.38
C GLY A 99 5.70 -17.26 -12.74
N THR A 100 6.16 -17.27 -11.49
CA THR A 100 5.99 -18.39 -10.57
C THR A 100 5.27 -17.86 -9.35
N ARG A 101 4.15 -18.48 -8.99
CA ARG A 101 3.37 -18.15 -7.80
C ARG A 101 4.18 -18.54 -6.56
N GLY A 102 4.34 -17.57 -5.64
CA GLY A 102 4.86 -17.83 -4.31
C GLY A 102 3.80 -18.41 -3.37
N SER A 103 4.07 -18.35 -2.07
CA SER A 103 3.15 -18.83 -1.02
C SER A 103 2.39 -17.72 -0.31
N THR A 104 2.49 -16.47 -0.78
CA THR A 104 1.83 -15.30 -0.18
C THR A 104 0.30 -15.44 -0.19
N ALA A 105 -0.37 -14.81 0.79
CA ALA A 105 -1.81 -14.93 0.99
C ALA A 105 -2.64 -14.47 -0.23
N ASP A 106 -2.15 -13.45 -0.98
CA ASP A 106 -2.83 -12.96 -2.18
C ASP A 106 -1.83 -12.47 -3.23
N LEU A 107 -2.13 -12.75 -4.50
CA LEU A 107 -1.48 -12.17 -5.67
C LEU A 107 -2.57 -11.61 -6.58
N SER A 108 -2.59 -10.30 -6.75
CA SER A 108 -3.66 -9.62 -7.46
C SER A 108 -3.15 -8.64 -8.49
N PHE A 109 -3.97 -8.44 -9.53
CA PHE A 109 -3.67 -7.67 -10.71
C PHE A 109 -4.78 -6.64 -10.94
N GLN A 110 -4.39 -5.39 -11.22
CA GLN A 110 -5.34 -4.31 -11.47
C GLN A 110 -4.86 -3.45 -12.62
N VAL A 111 -5.68 -3.31 -13.65
CA VAL A 111 -5.44 -2.40 -14.77
C VAL A 111 -6.09 -1.06 -14.43
N LEU A 112 -5.29 -0.01 -14.44
CA LEU A 112 -5.71 1.35 -14.15
C LEU A 112 -5.83 2.16 -15.43
N LYS A 113 -6.85 3.04 -15.46
CA LYS A 113 -7.04 4.04 -16.50
C LYS A 113 -6.17 5.27 -16.20
N GLY A 114 -5.35 5.67 -17.18
CA GLY A 114 -4.44 6.79 -16.99
C GLY A 114 -3.22 6.44 -16.12
N ASP A 115 -2.55 7.46 -15.65
CA ASP A 115 -1.40 7.40 -14.76
C ASP A 115 -1.59 8.33 -13.54
N TYR A 116 -0.56 8.52 -12.73
CA TYR A 116 -0.61 9.36 -11.53
C TYR A 116 -0.39 10.87 -11.81
N THR A 117 -0.71 11.39 -12.99
CA THR A 117 -0.51 12.81 -13.31
C THR A 117 -1.70 13.73 -13.02
N PRO A 118 -2.98 13.31 -13.15
CA PRO A 118 -4.12 14.07 -12.66
C PRO A 118 -4.32 13.96 -11.15
N VAL A 119 -5.00 14.95 -10.55
CA VAL A 119 -5.36 14.92 -9.12
C VAL A 119 -6.67 14.15 -8.96
N GLU A 120 -6.59 12.86 -9.07
CA GLU A 120 -7.71 11.92 -8.95
C GLU A 120 -7.22 10.51 -8.63
N VAL A 121 -8.10 9.68 -8.14
CA VAL A 121 -7.83 8.24 -8.01
C VAL A 121 -8.07 7.61 -9.38
N PRO A 122 -7.08 6.93 -9.98
CA PRO A 122 -7.26 6.27 -11.28
C PRO A 122 -8.39 5.24 -11.22
N ASP A 123 -9.27 5.24 -12.22
CA ASP A 123 -10.32 4.23 -12.37
C ASP A 123 -9.71 2.83 -12.53
N SER A 124 -10.29 1.84 -11.87
CA SER A 124 -10.00 0.43 -12.07
C SER A 124 -10.82 -0.10 -13.24
N LEU A 125 -10.16 -0.43 -14.35
CA LEU A 125 -10.83 -0.97 -15.54
C LEU A 125 -11.00 -2.49 -15.49
N THR A 126 -10.01 -3.18 -14.94
CA THR A 126 -9.99 -4.64 -14.79
C THR A 126 -9.23 -4.97 -13.51
N ALA A 127 -9.81 -5.82 -12.67
CA ALA A 127 -9.14 -6.31 -11.47
C ALA A 127 -9.46 -7.80 -11.28
N PHE A 128 -8.45 -8.59 -10.96
CA PHE A 128 -8.56 -10.01 -10.69
C PHE A 128 -7.41 -10.48 -9.81
N ASP A 129 -7.55 -11.67 -9.23
CA ASP A 129 -6.50 -12.31 -8.45
C ASP A 129 -6.07 -13.65 -9.08
N ASP A 130 -5.15 -14.35 -8.45
CA ASP A 130 -4.56 -15.59 -8.92
C ASP A 130 -5.56 -16.74 -9.10
N ARG A 131 -6.80 -16.64 -8.56
CA ARG A 131 -7.89 -17.60 -8.83
C ARG A 131 -8.43 -17.52 -10.26
N ALA A 132 -8.21 -16.40 -10.95
CA ALA A 132 -8.66 -16.19 -12.33
C ALA A 132 -7.64 -16.64 -13.38
N ILE A 133 -6.45 -17.12 -12.98
CA ILE A 133 -5.40 -17.59 -13.87
C ILE A 133 -5.11 -19.07 -13.63
N THR A 134 -4.58 -19.74 -14.65
CA THR A 134 -4.14 -21.13 -14.52
C THR A 134 -2.72 -21.13 -13.97
N ILE A 135 -2.52 -21.82 -12.84
CA ILE A 135 -1.23 -22.06 -12.23
C ILE A 135 -0.91 -23.54 -12.34
N ALA A 136 0.25 -23.86 -12.90
CA ALA A 136 0.73 -25.24 -13.02
C ALA A 136 1.20 -25.79 -11.66
N ASP A 137 1.38 -27.10 -11.54
CA ASP A 137 1.80 -27.78 -10.30
C ASP A 137 3.16 -27.29 -9.78
N ASP A 138 4.03 -26.79 -10.66
CA ASP A 138 5.33 -26.19 -10.31
C ASP A 138 5.23 -24.68 -9.99
N GLY A 139 4.03 -24.15 -9.91
CA GLY A 139 3.72 -22.75 -9.61
C GLY A 139 3.82 -21.82 -10.82
N ARG A 140 4.22 -22.26 -11.99
CA ARG A 140 4.32 -21.40 -13.17
C ARG A 140 2.95 -20.97 -13.67
N PHE A 141 2.86 -19.73 -14.14
CA PHE A 141 1.68 -19.17 -14.78
C PHE A 141 2.03 -18.29 -15.97
N GLU A 142 1.11 -18.20 -16.90
CA GLU A 142 1.10 -17.24 -17.99
C GLU A 142 -0.32 -16.76 -18.24
N PHE A 143 -0.47 -15.46 -18.48
CA PHE A 143 -1.70 -14.88 -19.00
C PHE A 143 -1.39 -13.69 -19.92
N ARG A 144 -2.40 -13.25 -20.68
CA ARG A 144 -2.27 -12.15 -21.63
C ARG A 144 -3.22 -11.02 -21.29
N LEU A 145 -2.76 -9.80 -21.59
CA LEU A 145 -3.54 -8.56 -21.56
C LEU A 145 -3.54 -7.97 -22.97
N GLY A 146 -4.68 -7.49 -23.45
CA GLY A 146 -4.73 -6.86 -24.75
C GLY A 146 -6.13 -6.38 -25.15
N PRO A 147 -6.29 -5.74 -26.32
CA PRO A 147 -7.56 -5.16 -26.76
C PRO A 147 -8.60 -6.19 -27.20
N GLY A 148 -8.25 -7.48 -27.26
CA GLY A 148 -9.13 -8.57 -27.66
C GLY A 148 -10.22 -8.87 -26.61
N LYS A 149 -11.23 -9.68 -27.01
CA LYS A 149 -12.27 -10.13 -26.10
C LYS A 149 -11.70 -11.05 -25.01
N ALA A 150 -12.21 -10.91 -23.79
CA ALA A 150 -11.84 -11.76 -22.66
C ALA A 150 -12.13 -13.24 -22.96
N ARG A 151 -11.21 -14.11 -22.55
CA ARG A 151 -11.29 -15.58 -22.63
C ARG A 151 -10.34 -16.18 -21.58
N PRO A 152 -10.38 -17.47 -21.30
CA PRO A 152 -9.45 -18.08 -20.34
C PRO A 152 -7.99 -17.70 -20.63
N GLY A 153 -7.29 -17.17 -19.63
CA GLY A 153 -5.91 -16.70 -19.75
C GLY A 153 -5.71 -15.41 -20.58
N TYR A 154 -6.78 -14.69 -20.93
CA TYR A 154 -6.70 -13.42 -21.65
C TYR A 154 -7.67 -12.39 -21.06
N PHE A 155 -7.14 -11.28 -20.57
CA PHE A 155 -7.90 -10.19 -19.96
C PHE A 155 -7.93 -8.97 -20.88
N THR A 156 -9.09 -8.38 -21.05
CA THR A 156 -9.27 -7.24 -21.95
C THR A 156 -8.68 -5.96 -21.37
N LEU A 157 -7.88 -5.27 -22.18
CA LEU A 157 -7.52 -3.88 -21.95
C LEU A 157 -8.60 -2.98 -22.52
N GLY A 158 -9.32 -2.26 -21.67
CA GLY A 158 -10.29 -1.27 -22.10
C GLY A 158 -9.61 0.04 -22.57
N PRO A 159 -10.35 0.91 -23.27
CA PRO A 159 -9.84 2.22 -23.69
C PRO A 159 -9.30 3.05 -22.51
N GLY A 160 -8.09 3.57 -22.66
CA GLY A 160 -7.40 4.35 -21.62
C GLY A 160 -6.62 3.50 -20.62
N SER A 161 -6.56 2.17 -20.76
CA SER A 161 -5.66 1.31 -19.97
C SER A 161 -4.21 1.79 -20.10
N ALA A 162 -3.57 2.15 -18.98
CA ALA A 162 -2.25 2.75 -19.02
C ALA A 162 -1.25 2.11 -18.05
N MET A 163 -1.72 1.37 -17.04
CA MET A 163 -0.86 0.80 -16.01
C MET A 163 -1.42 -0.53 -15.50
N LEU A 164 -0.55 -1.51 -15.33
CA LEU A 164 -0.81 -2.72 -14.55
C LEU A 164 -0.17 -2.56 -13.18
N LEU A 165 -1.00 -2.59 -12.14
CA LEU A 165 -0.59 -2.65 -10.75
C LEU A 165 -0.73 -4.09 -10.27
N VAL A 166 0.35 -4.65 -9.75
CA VAL A 166 0.37 -5.99 -9.12
C VAL A 166 0.62 -5.81 -7.64
N ARG A 167 -0.15 -6.51 -6.82
CA ARG A 167 0.01 -6.56 -5.36
C ARG A 167 0.27 -8.00 -4.96
N GLU A 168 1.31 -8.20 -4.19
CA GLU A 168 1.60 -9.47 -3.54
C GLU A 168 1.54 -9.27 -2.04
N VAL A 169 0.61 -9.95 -1.37
CA VAL A 169 0.20 -9.66 0.01
C VAL A 169 0.58 -10.80 0.91
N TYR A 170 1.30 -10.48 1.96
CA TYR A 170 1.74 -11.41 3.00
C TYR A 170 0.77 -11.40 4.18
N SER A 171 0.40 -12.57 4.67
CA SER A 171 -0.26 -12.74 5.97
C SER A 171 0.76 -13.14 7.04
N ASP A 172 1.71 -14.00 6.69
CA ASP A 172 2.85 -14.36 7.56
C ASP A 172 4.18 -13.97 6.89
N TRP A 173 4.80 -12.90 7.37
CA TRP A 173 6.06 -12.40 6.81
C TRP A 173 7.24 -13.39 6.94
N ALA A 174 7.21 -14.26 7.95
CA ALA A 174 8.30 -15.22 8.21
C ALA A 174 8.16 -16.49 7.36
N ALA A 175 6.93 -16.97 7.17
CA ALA A 175 6.66 -18.24 6.50
C ALA A 175 6.44 -18.11 5.00
N GLU A 176 5.86 -17.00 4.55
CA GLU A 176 5.47 -16.82 3.15
C GLU A 176 6.63 -16.30 2.30
N ARG A 177 6.62 -16.68 1.02
CA ARG A 177 7.63 -16.28 0.03
C ARG A 177 6.95 -15.71 -1.19
N ARG A 178 7.48 -14.59 -1.70
CA ARG A 178 6.99 -13.99 -2.93
C ARG A 178 7.26 -14.89 -4.14
N GLY A 179 6.44 -14.69 -5.16
CA GLY A 179 6.69 -15.23 -6.47
C GLY A 179 7.65 -14.40 -7.32
N ILE A 180 7.75 -14.78 -8.58
CA ILE A 180 8.45 -14.03 -9.63
C ILE A 180 7.40 -13.62 -10.65
N ILE A 181 7.43 -12.36 -11.07
CA ILE A 181 6.57 -11.85 -12.14
C ILE A 181 7.39 -11.14 -13.21
N ARG A 182 7.01 -11.34 -14.46
CA ARG A 182 7.62 -10.68 -15.62
C ARG A 182 6.52 -10.23 -16.57
N ILE A 183 6.79 -9.17 -17.33
CA ILE A 183 5.90 -8.67 -18.37
C ILE A 183 6.71 -8.36 -19.62
N TYR A 184 6.17 -8.66 -20.79
CA TYR A 184 6.77 -8.32 -22.08
C TYR A 184 5.71 -8.20 -23.17
N ARG A 185 6.05 -7.56 -24.27
CA ARG A 185 5.27 -7.59 -25.49
C ARG A 185 5.74 -8.74 -26.38
N PRO A 186 4.83 -9.61 -26.88
CA PRO A 186 5.23 -10.78 -27.67
C PRO A 186 5.88 -10.41 -29.01
N ASP A 187 5.54 -9.25 -29.59
CA ASP A 187 6.14 -8.74 -30.82
C ASP A 187 7.54 -8.12 -30.63
N GLN A 188 7.93 -7.85 -29.38
CA GLN A 188 9.24 -7.27 -29.01
C GLN A 188 10.13 -8.28 -28.28
N ALA A 189 9.63 -9.44 -27.96
CA ALA A 189 10.33 -10.44 -27.12
C ALA A 189 11.65 -10.89 -27.77
N GLY A 190 12.75 -10.55 -27.15
CA GLY A 190 14.09 -11.11 -27.43
C GLY A 190 14.88 -10.49 -28.58
N TYR A 191 14.40 -9.43 -29.27
CA TYR A 191 15.02 -9.03 -30.52
C TYR A 191 15.48 -7.59 -30.64
N ALA A 192 14.90 -6.65 -29.96
CA ALA A 192 15.31 -5.26 -30.03
C ALA A 192 15.50 -4.64 -28.65
N PRO A 193 16.65 -4.03 -28.36
CA PRO A 193 16.78 -3.24 -27.16
C PRO A 193 15.90 -1.99 -27.23
N PRO A 194 15.46 -1.45 -26.09
CA PRO A 194 14.77 -0.16 -26.10
C PRO A 194 15.67 0.90 -26.73
N PRO A 195 15.10 1.90 -27.43
CA PRO A 195 15.86 3.00 -27.98
C PRO A 195 16.71 3.70 -26.92
N ALA A 196 17.90 4.15 -27.29
CA ALA A 196 18.72 4.99 -26.41
C ALA A 196 17.94 6.28 -26.03
N ILE A 197 18.09 6.72 -24.80
CA ILE A 197 17.45 7.95 -24.32
C ILE A 197 18.16 9.15 -25.00
N ASP A 198 17.40 9.97 -25.70
CA ASP A 198 17.83 11.28 -26.18
C ASP A 198 17.46 12.40 -25.17
N THR A 199 17.97 13.60 -25.42
CA THR A 199 17.73 14.77 -24.55
C THR A 199 16.26 15.17 -24.51
N ALA A 200 15.50 15.01 -25.58
CA ALA A 200 14.07 15.31 -25.62
C ALA A 200 13.27 14.34 -24.76
N THR A 201 13.60 13.06 -24.83
CA THR A 201 13.00 12.02 -23.95
C THR A 201 13.34 12.26 -22.49
N ALA A 202 14.59 12.63 -22.17
CA ALA A 202 15.00 12.96 -20.80
C ALA A 202 14.22 14.18 -20.26
N ALA A 203 14.12 15.26 -21.02
CA ALA A 203 13.35 16.46 -20.66
C ALA A 203 11.87 16.11 -20.39
N LYS A 204 11.25 15.31 -21.28
CA LYS A 204 9.87 14.85 -21.10
C LYS A 204 9.70 14.03 -19.81
N ARG A 205 10.65 13.16 -19.47
CA ARG A 205 10.61 12.37 -18.25
C ARG A 205 10.69 13.21 -16.99
N TYR A 206 11.55 14.24 -16.95
CA TYR A 206 11.59 15.20 -15.84
C TYR A 206 10.26 15.96 -15.70
N ALA A 207 9.67 16.41 -16.81
CA ALA A 207 8.39 17.07 -16.77
C ALA A 207 7.26 16.15 -16.26
N VAL A 208 7.25 14.88 -16.69
CA VAL A 208 6.30 13.87 -16.20
C VAL A 208 6.53 13.56 -14.71
N ALA A 209 7.79 13.41 -14.28
CA ALA A 209 8.11 13.19 -12.86
C ALA A 209 7.62 14.34 -11.98
N GLY A 210 7.76 15.60 -12.43
CA GLY A 210 7.22 16.77 -11.71
C GLY A 210 5.70 16.72 -11.58
N LYS A 211 4.99 16.37 -12.65
CA LYS A 211 3.52 16.19 -12.60
C LYS A 211 3.10 15.06 -11.67
N MET A 212 3.80 13.93 -11.71
CA MET A 212 3.55 12.79 -10.82
C MET A 212 3.78 13.17 -9.35
N LEU A 213 4.85 13.92 -9.06
CA LEU A 213 5.13 14.39 -7.70
C LEU A 213 3.99 15.23 -7.14
N LEU A 214 3.57 16.25 -7.89
CA LEU A 214 2.47 17.13 -7.44
C LEU A 214 1.14 16.41 -7.35
N SER A 215 0.82 15.56 -8.32
CA SER A 215 -0.39 14.75 -8.29
C SER A 215 -0.41 13.83 -7.08
N ARG A 216 0.69 13.11 -6.82
CA ARG A 216 0.82 12.21 -5.68
C ARG A 216 0.54 12.93 -4.36
N LEU A 217 1.19 14.07 -4.13
CA LEU A 217 0.98 14.85 -2.91
C LEU A 217 -0.46 15.36 -2.80
N ARG A 218 -0.97 16.01 -3.83
CA ARG A 218 -2.32 16.61 -3.80
C ARG A 218 -3.42 15.57 -3.66
N THR A 219 -3.34 14.47 -4.41
CA THR A 219 -4.35 13.42 -4.35
C THR A 219 -4.40 12.77 -2.97
N PHE A 220 -3.25 12.39 -2.41
CA PHE A 220 -3.23 11.64 -1.16
C PHE A 220 -3.34 12.52 0.09
N LEU A 221 -3.12 13.82 -0.01
CA LEU A 221 -3.52 14.76 1.05
C LEU A 221 -5.03 15.05 1.04
N ALA A 222 -5.66 15.08 -0.14
CA ALA A 222 -7.10 15.27 -0.26
C ALA A 222 -7.92 13.98 -0.02
N PHE A 223 -7.34 12.81 -0.26
CA PHE A 223 -8.05 11.53 -0.17
C PHE A 223 -8.71 11.29 1.19
N PRO A 224 -8.06 11.56 2.36
CA PRO A 224 -8.70 11.42 3.64
C PRO A 224 -9.93 12.33 3.83
N GLU A 225 -9.89 13.55 3.30
CA GLU A 225 -11.04 14.48 3.35
C GLU A 225 -12.23 13.93 2.55
N TRP A 226 -11.98 13.24 1.44
CA TRP A 226 -13.04 12.66 0.63
C TRP A 226 -13.73 11.46 1.28
N PHE A 227 -13.02 10.70 2.14
CA PHE A 227 -13.50 9.39 2.55
C PHE A 227 -13.52 9.12 4.06
N TYR A 228 -12.75 9.84 4.90
CA TYR A 228 -12.52 9.45 6.29
C TYR A 228 -12.64 10.58 7.32
N LEU A 229 -12.15 11.78 7.02
CA LEU A 229 -12.10 12.87 8.01
C LEU A 229 -13.47 13.51 8.32
N ASN A 230 -14.50 13.17 7.56
CA ASN A 230 -15.88 13.57 7.85
C ASN A 230 -16.55 12.68 8.91
N GLU A 231 -15.95 11.53 9.23
CA GLU A 231 -16.39 10.66 10.31
C GLU A 231 -15.83 11.18 11.65
N PRO A 232 -16.51 10.94 12.78
CA PRO A 232 -15.97 11.31 14.08
C PRO A 232 -14.63 10.63 14.37
N ALA A 233 -13.70 11.35 15.02
CA ALA A 233 -12.47 10.76 15.53
C ALA A 233 -12.78 9.60 16.49
N ASN A 234 -11.84 8.65 16.58
CA ASN A 234 -11.97 7.48 17.45
C ASN A 234 -13.15 6.56 17.08
N THR A 235 -13.52 6.56 15.80
CA THR A 235 -14.50 5.62 15.24
C THR A 235 -13.94 4.96 13.99
N MET A 236 -14.57 3.86 13.57
CA MET A 236 -14.24 3.16 12.33
C MET A 236 -15.49 2.87 11.52
N THR A 237 -15.37 2.96 10.20
CA THR A 237 -16.48 2.63 9.28
C THR A 237 -16.80 1.13 9.32
N PRO A 238 -18.03 0.72 9.01
CA PRO A 238 -18.31 -0.67 8.67
C PRO A 238 -17.44 -1.16 7.51
N PRO A 239 -17.22 -2.49 7.36
CA PRO A 239 -16.53 -3.05 6.22
C PRO A 239 -17.21 -2.66 4.91
N ARG A 240 -16.45 -2.14 3.96
CA ARG A 240 -16.94 -1.76 2.63
C ARG A 240 -15.86 -1.95 1.56
N ALA A 241 -16.26 -2.02 0.30
CA ALA A 241 -15.31 -2.03 -0.81
C ALA A 241 -14.37 -0.82 -0.69
N THR A 242 -13.06 -1.06 -0.84
CA THR A 242 -12.04 -0.01 -0.65
C THR A 242 -12.07 0.95 -1.83
N PRO A 243 -12.30 2.26 -1.62
CA PRO A 243 -12.20 3.24 -2.70
C PRO A 243 -10.81 3.20 -3.37
N GLY A 244 -10.77 3.10 -4.69
CA GLY A 244 -9.51 2.97 -5.44
C GLY A 244 -8.72 1.67 -5.19
N GLY A 245 -9.26 0.74 -4.42
CA GLY A 245 -8.67 -0.56 -4.12
C GLY A 245 -9.07 -1.65 -5.12
N LEU A 246 -8.72 -2.89 -4.78
CA LEU A 246 -9.12 -4.08 -5.53
C LEU A 246 -10.61 -4.36 -5.37
N ALA A 247 -11.24 -4.92 -6.40
CA ALA A 247 -12.64 -5.34 -6.36
C ALA A 247 -12.94 -6.40 -5.29
N THR A 248 -11.92 -7.21 -4.92
CA THR A 248 -12.01 -8.28 -3.91
C THR A 248 -11.51 -7.86 -2.54
N GLN A 249 -11.27 -6.57 -2.33
CA GLN A 249 -10.80 -6.00 -1.07
C GLN A 249 -11.89 -5.20 -0.39
N PHE A 250 -12.16 -5.51 0.87
CA PHE A 250 -12.92 -4.67 1.79
C PHE A 250 -11.99 -4.00 2.80
N SER A 251 -12.40 -2.85 3.27
CA SER A 251 -11.72 -2.15 4.36
C SER A 251 -12.69 -1.52 5.33
N SER A 252 -12.27 -1.41 6.58
CA SER A 252 -12.82 -0.52 7.59
C SER A 252 -11.73 0.47 7.96
N ALA A 253 -12.05 1.73 8.00
CA ALA A 253 -11.07 2.77 8.27
C ALA A 253 -11.66 3.86 9.15
N GLY A 254 -10.77 4.56 9.85
CA GLY A 254 -11.09 5.71 10.69
C GLY A 254 -9.82 6.49 11.01
N HIS A 255 -9.98 7.50 11.82
CA HIS A 255 -8.87 8.25 12.37
C HIS A 255 -9.00 8.32 13.88
N TYR A 256 -7.86 8.33 14.57
CA TYR A 256 -7.80 8.47 16.01
C TYR A 256 -7.24 9.84 16.42
N ASP A 257 -7.68 10.28 17.60
CA ASP A 257 -7.17 11.44 18.32
C ASP A 257 -7.14 11.03 19.80
N LEU A 258 -5.94 10.74 20.33
CA LEU A 258 -5.73 10.12 21.64
C LEU A 258 -4.62 10.85 22.40
N THR A 259 -4.84 11.09 23.67
CA THR A 259 -3.79 11.53 24.59
C THR A 259 -2.88 10.36 25.00
N ASP A 260 -1.76 10.65 25.63
CA ASP A 260 -0.82 9.60 26.11
C ASP A 260 -1.39 8.72 27.23
N ASP A 261 -2.44 9.19 27.90
CA ASP A 261 -3.13 8.45 28.96
C ASP A 261 -4.31 7.63 28.46
N GLU A 262 -4.60 7.70 27.17
CA GLU A 262 -5.71 7.00 26.54
C GLU A 262 -5.23 5.81 25.69
N ALA A 263 -6.14 4.86 25.53
CA ALA A 263 -5.99 3.75 24.59
C ALA A 263 -7.30 3.52 23.81
N MET A 264 -7.15 3.20 22.54
CA MET A 264 -8.25 2.77 21.68
C MET A 264 -8.22 1.24 21.57
N ILE A 265 -9.26 0.58 22.05
CA ILE A 265 -9.45 -0.87 21.86
C ILE A 265 -10.27 -1.08 20.59
N VAL A 266 -9.68 -1.76 19.62
CA VAL A 266 -10.36 -2.17 18.39
C VAL A 266 -10.63 -3.67 18.46
N THR A 267 -11.90 -4.05 18.58
CA THR A 267 -12.35 -5.45 18.63
C THR A 267 -12.95 -5.84 17.29
N VAL A 268 -12.42 -6.87 16.64
CA VAL A 268 -12.89 -7.35 15.33
C VAL A 268 -12.92 -8.88 15.30
N PRO A 269 -13.92 -9.52 14.64
CA PRO A 269 -13.89 -10.96 14.43
C PRO A 269 -12.67 -11.37 13.59
N ALA A 270 -12.02 -12.48 13.94
CA ALA A 270 -11.08 -13.13 13.04
C ALA A 270 -11.86 -13.76 11.89
N ALA A 271 -11.61 -13.32 10.67
CA ALA A 271 -12.39 -13.75 9.50
C ALA A 271 -12.17 -15.23 9.13
N GLY A 272 -11.04 -15.82 9.55
CA GLY A 272 -10.63 -17.14 9.13
C GLY A 272 -10.16 -17.19 7.67
N LYS A 273 -9.26 -18.12 7.37
CA LYS A 273 -8.66 -18.21 6.01
C LYS A 273 -9.66 -18.62 4.93
N GLU A 274 -10.75 -19.27 5.31
CA GLU A 274 -11.84 -19.65 4.42
C GLU A 274 -12.69 -18.46 3.97
N THR A 275 -12.74 -17.38 4.75
CA THR A 275 -13.47 -16.15 4.41
C THR A 275 -12.55 -15.09 3.80
N ALA A 276 -11.40 -14.87 4.45
CA ALA A 276 -10.39 -13.90 3.99
C ALA A 276 -8.99 -14.47 4.28
N PRO A 277 -8.28 -15.00 3.30
CA PRO A 277 -6.89 -15.45 3.46
C PRO A 277 -5.96 -14.37 4.03
N TYR A 278 -6.29 -13.10 3.82
CA TYR A 278 -5.61 -11.97 4.42
C TYR A 278 -6.61 -11.09 5.19
N GLN A 279 -6.29 -10.84 6.46
CA GLN A 279 -6.88 -9.80 7.30
C GLN A 279 -5.75 -9.12 8.06
N GLY A 280 -5.66 -7.78 7.99
CA GLY A 280 -4.62 -7.03 8.67
C GLY A 280 -5.11 -5.67 9.14
N ILE A 281 -4.52 -5.19 10.24
CA ILE A 281 -4.73 -3.85 10.81
C ILE A 281 -3.43 -3.06 10.74
N GLN A 282 -3.51 -1.77 10.47
CA GLN A 282 -2.37 -0.87 10.48
C GLN A 282 -2.73 0.52 10.99
N LEU A 283 -1.70 1.23 11.44
CA LEU A 283 -1.74 2.66 11.73
C LEU A 283 -1.06 3.45 10.60
N GLY A 284 -1.45 4.70 10.47
CA GLY A 284 -0.85 5.66 9.56
C GLY A 284 -0.80 7.05 10.16
N SER A 285 0.13 7.88 9.67
CA SER A 285 0.23 9.28 10.07
C SER A 285 -0.76 10.16 9.30
N MET A 286 -0.88 11.42 9.73
CA MET A 286 -1.74 12.39 9.04
C MET A 286 -1.27 12.73 7.62
N TRP A 287 -0.08 12.30 7.21
CA TRP A 287 0.39 12.31 5.82
C TRP A 287 -0.25 11.22 4.95
N TYR A 288 -1.17 10.45 5.52
CA TYR A 288 -1.84 9.32 4.86
C TYR A 288 -0.85 8.28 4.34
N ILE A 289 0.12 7.93 5.15
CA ILE A 289 1.12 6.89 4.94
C ILE A 289 1.20 5.97 6.15
N SER A 290 1.65 4.74 5.96
CA SER A 290 1.91 3.81 7.07
C SER A 290 2.98 4.35 8.03
N LEU A 291 2.83 4.10 9.33
CA LEU A 291 3.90 4.38 10.31
C LEU A 291 5.12 3.48 10.05
N ASP A 292 6.19 3.62 10.87
CA ASP A 292 7.35 2.72 10.77
C ASP A 292 6.97 1.30 11.22
N TYR A 293 6.61 0.48 10.25
CA TYR A 293 6.24 -0.90 10.48
C TYR A 293 7.41 -1.87 10.50
N VAL A 294 8.62 -1.41 10.25
CA VAL A 294 9.85 -2.23 10.29
C VAL A 294 10.36 -2.33 11.71
N ASN A 295 10.50 -1.20 12.39
CA ASN A 295 11.13 -1.09 13.71
C ASN A 295 10.12 -1.08 14.85
N HIS A 296 8.83 -0.87 14.56
CA HIS A 296 7.73 -0.75 15.51
C HIS A 296 6.56 -1.66 15.11
N GLN A 297 5.80 -2.14 16.06
CA GLN A 297 4.57 -2.88 15.78
C GLN A 297 3.40 -1.91 15.53
N THR A 298 3.40 -1.28 14.37
CA THR A 298 2.34 -0.36 13.93
C THR A 298 1.29 -1.05 13.04
N SER A 299 1.46 -2.35 12.81
CA SER A 299 0.54 -3.21 12.06
C SER A 299 0.64 -4.65 12.51
N LEU A 300 -0.45 -5.40 12.37
CA LEU A 300 -0.51 -6.84 12.59
C LEU A 300 -1.47 -7.47 11.58
N THR A 301 -1.10 -8.65 11.08
CA THR A 301 -2.02 -9.52 10.35
C THR A 301 -2.74 -10.49 11.31
N ALA A 302 -3.79 -11.17 10.84
CA ALA A 302 -4.47 -12.20 11.63
C ALA A 302 -3.55 -13.38 12.00
N ASP A 303 -2.54 -13.70 11.17
CA ASP A 303 -1.56 -14.76 11.46
C ASP A 303 -0.54 -14.32 12.53
N GLN A 304 -0.33 -13.02 12.69
CA GLN A 304 0.57 -12.44 13.70
C GLN A 304 -0.14 -12.09 15.00
N ALA A 305 -1.43 -11.79 14.91
CA ALA A 305 -2.24 -11.35 16.04
C ALA A 305 -2.66 -12.53 16.91
N ARG A 306 -2.83 -12.26 18.18
CA ARG A 306 -3.52 -13.17 19.09
C ARG A 306 -5.03 -13.12 18.81
N VAL A 307 -5.64 -14.29 18.61
CA VAL A 307 -7.09 -14.47 18.58
C VAL A 307 -7.54 -14.94 19.97
N ASP A 308 -8.53 -14.28 20.53
CA ASP A 308 -9.10 -14.63 21.83
C ASP A 308 -10.03 -15.86 21.75
N PRO A 309 -10.34 -16.50 22.90
CA PRO A 309 -11.19 -17.70 22.92
C PRO A 309 -12.60 -17.51 22.32
N ASP A 310 -13.09 -16.28 22.21
CA ASP A 310 -14.37 -15.93 21.58
C ASP A 310 -14.27 -15.72 20.06
N GLY A 311 -13.12 -16.01 19.45
CA GLY A 311 -12.90 -15.86 18.01
C GLY A 311 -12.66 -14.42 17.55
N ARG A 312 -12.41 -13.49 18.46
CA ARG A 312 -12.16 -12.08 18.15
C ARG A 312 -10.69 -11.74 18.37
N MET A 313 -10.21 -10.76 17.62
CA MET A 313 -8.94 -10.09 17.86
C MET A 313 -9.22 -8.75 18.52
N ARG A 314 -8.46 -8.43 19.57
CA ARG A 314 -8.51 -7.13 20.24
C ARG A 314 -7.17 -6.46 20.14
N PHE A 315 -7.16 -5.32 19.46
CA PHE A 315 -5.97 -4.50 19.27
C PHE A 315 -6.04 -3.31 20.22
N VAL A 316 -4.93 -3.01 20.86
CA VAL A 316 -4.80 -1.85 21.77
C VAL A 316 -3.88 -0.84 21.11
N ILE A 317 -4.41 0.33 20.75
CA ILE A 317 -3.66 1.44 20.16
C ILE A 317 -3.35 2.41 21.28
N SER A 318 -2.08 2.63 21.58
CA SER A 318 -1.61 3.55 22.65
C SER A 318 -0.19 3.99 22.39
N GLU A 319 0.24 5.08 23.05
CA GLU A 319 1.64 5.52 23.00
C GLU A 319 2.51 4.67 23.90
N ARG A 320 2.09 4.46 25.14
CA ARG A 320 2.84 3.69 26.13
C ARG A 320 2.48 2.20 25.99
N ASP A 321 3.51 1.34 26.13
CA ASP A 321 3.36 -0.11 26.13
C ASP A 321 2.35 -0.56 27.19
N PRO A 322 1.21 -1.16 26.80
CA PRO A 322 0.19 -1.67 27.70
C PRO A 322 0.49 -3.09 28.19
N GLY A 323 1.60 -3.70 27.81
CA GLY A 323 1.98 -5.05 28.18
C GLY A 323 1.15 -6.17 27.52
N VAL A 324 0.57 -5.93 26.34
CA VAL A 324 -0.28 -6.93 25.66
C VAL A 324 0.19 -7.23 24.24
N ALA A 325 -0.06 -8.46 23.79
CA ALA A 325 0.46 -8.97 22.52
C ALA A 325 -0.02 -8.20 21.27
N ASN A 326 -1.28 -7.77 21.25
CA ASN A 326 -1.87 -7.06 20.12
C ASN A 326 -1.80 -5.52 20.33
N TRP A 327 -0.72 -5.02 20.92
CA TRP A 327 -0.46 -3.60 20.98
C TRP A 327 -0.03 -3.07 19.62
N LEU A 328 -0.62 -1.95 19.21
CA LEU A 328 -0.18 -1.15 18.07
C LEU A 328 0.37 0.18 18.59
N GLU A 329 1.66 0.38 18.35
CA GLU A 329 2.42 1.52 18.83
C GLU A 329 2.13 2.76 17.97
N ARG A 330 1.70 3.87 18.58
CA ARG A 330 1.44 5.13 17.87
C ARG A 330 2.70 5.84 17.40
N THR A 331 3.86 5.46 17.95
CA THR A 331 5.16 6.06 17.64
C THR A 331 5.17 7.60 17.77
N GLY A 332 4.48 8.12 18.81
CA GLY A 332 4.34 9.53 19.16
C GLY A 332 3.35 10.33 18.29
N HIS A 333 2.42 9.68 17.61
CA HIS A 333 1.36 10.37 16.87
C HIS A 333 0.06 10.40 17.68
N ASP A 334 -0.30 11.59 18.19
CA ASP A 334 -1.57 11.76 18.90
C ASP A 334 -2.76 11.59 17.97
N ARG A 335 -2.58 11.97 16.73
CA ARG A 335 -3.56 11.80 15.64
C ARG A 335 -3.01 10.97 14.51
N GLY A 336 -3.85 10.12 13.94
CA GLY A 336 -3.45 9.28 12.82
C GLY A 336 -4.61 8.47 12.27
N TYR A 337 -4.33 7.65 11.27
CA TYR A 337 -5.30 6.75 10.66
C TYR A 337 -5.16 5.35 11.23
N VAL A 338 -6.30 4.65 11.28
CA VAL A 338 -6.38 3.21 11.54
C VAL A 338 -7.16 2.57 10.40
N GLN A 339 -6.65 1.47 9.87
CA GLN A 339 -7.33 0.75 8.78
C GLN A 339 -7.20 -0.75 8.96
N ILE A 340 -8.33 -1.45 8.81
CA ILE A 340 -8.38 -2.91 8.67
C ILE A 340 -8.68 -3.22 7.21
N ARG A 341 -7.98 -4.22 6.66
CA ARG A 341 -8.21 -4.73 5.30
C ARG A 341 -8.46 -6.22 5.34
N TRP A 342 -9.38 -6.65 4.48
CA TRP A 342 -9.64 -8.05 4.16
C TRP A 342 -9.48 -8.22 2.65
N GLN A 343 -8.75 -9.24 2.23
CA GLN A 343 -8.50 -9.46 0.81
C GLN A 343 -8.80 -10.92 0.42
N ARG A 344 -9.04 -11.11 -0.88
CA ARG A 344 -9.35 -12.40 -1.48
C ARG A 344 -10.60 -13.03 -0.88
N LEU A 345 -11.59 -12.19 -0.59
CA LEU A 345 -12.84 -12.57 0.03
C LEU A 345 -13.56 -13.67 -0.77
N THR A 346 -14.20 -14.58 -0.04
CA THR A 346 -15.08 -15.62 -0.60
C THR A 346 -16.56 -15.24 -0.48
N ARG A 347 -16.86 -14.23 0.32
CA ARG A 347 -18.18 -13.60 0.47
C ARG A 347 -18.03 -12.12 0.79
N ASP A 348 -19.08 -11.35 0.56
CA ASP A 348 -19.14 -9.97 1.05
C ASP A 348 -19.21 -9.94 2.58
N LEU A 349 -18.50 -8.99 3.18
CA LEU A 349 -18.55 -8.76 4.61
C LEU A 349 -19.82 -7.98 4.98
N GLN A 350 -20.38 -8.31 6.12
CA GLN A 350 -21.52 -7.64 6.72
C GLN A 350 -21.05 -6.64 7.79
N PRO A 351 -21.88 -5.70 8.25
CA PRO A 351 -21.52 -4.77 9.32
C PRO A 351 -20.97 -5.46 10.57
N ASP A 352 -21.51 -6.62 10.95
CA ASP A 352 -21.11 -7.39 12.14
C ASP A 352 -19.74 -8.08 11.99
N ASP A 353 -19.21 -8.20 10.76
CA ASP A 353 -17.82 -8.60 10.49
C ASP A 353 -16.82 -7.47 10.80
N GLY A 354 -17.31 -6.25 11.02
CA GLY A 354 -16.52 -5.05 11.25
C GLY A 354 -16.04 -4.86 12.69
N PRO A 355 -15.18 -3.84 12.88
CA PRO A 355 -14.65 -3.52 14.19
C PRO A 355 -15.66 -2.79 15.07
N GLN A 356 -15.52 -3.03 16.38
CA GLN A 356 -16.08 -2.21 17.44
C GLN A 356 -14.94 -1.46 18.13
N VAL A 357 -15.19 -0.21 18.51
CA VAL A 357 -14.17 0.67 19.08
C VAL A 357 -14.60 1.13 20.46
N GLU A 358 -13.68 1.10 21.43
CA GLU A 358 -13.86 1.66 22.76
C GLU A 358 -12.62 2.50 23.12
N ILE A 359 -12.83 3.73 23.60
CA ILE A 359 -11.77 4.56 24.16
C ILE A 359 -11.81 4.42 25.68
N ILE A 360 -10.64 4.19 26.25
CA ILE A 360 -10.47 3.99 27.69
C ILE A 360 -9.26 4.79 28.18
N ARG A 361 -9.18 5.01 29.48
CA ARG A 361 -7.89 5.36 30.10
C ARG A 361 -6.99 4.12 30.11
N LEU A 362 -5.71 4.32 29.87
CA LEU A 362 -4.75 3.21 29.78
C LEU A 362 -4.67 2.39 31.09
N ASP A 363 -4.80 3.05 32.24
CA ASP A 363 -4.82 2.41 33.56
C ASP A 363 -6.08 1.54 33.81
N GLU A 364 -7.11 1.68 33.01
CA GLU A 364 -8.32 0.84 33.06
C GLU A 364 -8.19 -0.45 32.22
N LEU A 365 -7.16 -0.57 31.40
CA LEU A 365 -7.00 -1.68 30.45
C LEU A 365 -7.17 -3.08 31.09
N PRO A 366 -6.61 -3.37 32.30
CA PRO A 366 -6.78 -4.68 32.93
C PRO A 366 -8.25 -5.06 33.23
N ARG A 367 -9.13 -4.07 33.37
CA ARG A 367 -10.57 -4.28 33.65
C ARG A 367 -11.42 -4.25 32.39
N LYS A 368 -10.94 -3.54 31.35
CA LYS A 368 -11.70 -3.26 30.12
C LYS A 368 -11.39 -4.23 28.99
N LEU A 369 -10.15 -4.67 28.88
CA LEU A 369 -9.77 -5.63 27.86
C LEU A 369 -10.22 -7.04 28.24
N ALA A 370 -11.13 -7.60 27.46
CA ALA A 370 -11.51 -9.00 27.65
C ALA A 370 -10.29 -9.91 27.45
N PHE A 371 -10.18 -10.96 28.26
CA PHE A 371 -9.06 -11.90 28.24
C PHE A 371 -7.68 -11.27 28.50
N TYR A 372 -7.64 -10.17 29.28
CA TYR A 372 -6.41 -9.43 29.57
C TYR A 372 -5.27 -10.31 30.05
N GLU A 373 -5.52 -11.22 31.02
CA GLU A 373 -4.49 -12.12 31.59
C GLU A 373 -3.82 -13.00 30.51
N GLN A 374 -4.61 -13.45 29.52
CA GLN A 374 -4.10 -14.25 28.41
C GLN A 374 -3.45 -13.39 27.32
N ALA A 375 -3.76 -12.10 27.27
CA ALA A 375 -3.22 -11.16 26.27
C ALA A 375 -1.85 -10.61 26.66
N GLN A 376 -1.41 -10.80 27.91
CA GLN A 376 -0.15 -10.23 28.41
C GLN A 376 1.06 -10.70 27.60
N MET A 377 2.00 -9.78 27.41
CA MET A 377 3.28 -10.02 26.76
C MET A 377 4.38 -9.28 27.55
N SER A 378 5.42 -10.01 27.91
CA SER A 378 6.57 -9.41 28.59
C SER A 378 7.43 -8.59 27.63
N GLU A 379 8.20 -7.64 28.16
CA GLU A 379 9.15 -6.83 27.39
C GLU A 379 10.15 -7.70 26.60
N LEU A 380 10.59 -8.82 27.15
CA LEU A 380 11.50 -9.74 26.45
C LEU A 380 10.84 -10.37 25.23
N GLN A 381 9.57 -10.80 25.35
CA GLN A 381 8.79 -11.34 24.23
C GLN A 381 8.51 -10.26 23.18
N TRP A 382 8.23 -9.04 23.61
CA TRP A 382 8.04 -7.90 22.72
C TRP A 382 9.31 -7.62 21.90
N ARG A 383 10.46 -7.49 22.55
CA ARG A 383 11.75 -7.29 21.87
C ARG A 383 12.06 -8.41 20.86
N ALA A 384 11.80 -9.66 21.23
CA ALA A 384 11.98 -10.81 20.33
C ALA A 384 11.04 -10.72 19.11
N ARG A 385 9.80 -10.28 19.30
CA ARG A 385 8.83 -10.06 18.21
C ARG A 385 9.28 -8.95 17.25
N VAL A 386 9.76 -7.82 17.75
CA VAL A 386 10.30 -6.73 16.91
C VAL A 386 11.51 -7.21 16.12
N ALA A 387 12.45 -7.92 16.75
CA ALA A 387 13.60 -8.50 16.05
C ALA A 387 13.21 -9.50 14.96
N ALA A 388 12.23 -10.38 15.22
CA ALA A 388 11.69 -11.30 14.22
C ALA A 388 11.02 -10.56 13.05
N ARG A 389 10.29 -9.48 13.35
CA ARG A 389 9.68 -8.61 12.34
C ARG A 389 10.71 -7.96 11.43
N GLN A 390 11.80 -7.42 12.00
CA GLN A 390 12.89 -6.83 11.24
C GLN A 390 13.58 -7.87 10.33
N ALA A 391 13.85 -9.08 10.84
CA ALA A 391 14.44 -10.16 10.06
C ALA A 391 13.53 -10.59 8.91
N ALA A 392 12.24 -10.81 9.17
CA ALA A 392 11.26 -11.19 8.15
C ALA A 392 11.08 -10.09 7.09
N PHE A 393 11.13 -8.81 7.49
CA PHE A 393 11.10 -7.70 6.55
C PHE A 393 12.33 -7.70 5.63
N ALA A 394 13.53 -7.87 6.19
CA ALA A 394 14.77 -7.92 5.41
C ALA A 394 14.74 -9.07 4.39
N GLU A 395 14.28 -10.26 4.80
CA GLU A 395 14.13 -11.40 3.89
C GLU A 395 13.11 -11.13 2.78
N ARG A 396 11.96 -10.53 3.10
CA ARG A 396 10.93 -10.18 2.13
C ARG A 396 11.40 -9.16 1.08
N MET A 397 12.26 -8.22 1.47
CA MET A 397 12.75 -7.15 0.60
C MET A 397 13.98 -7.54 -0.21
N LEU A 398 14.83 -8.40 0.31
CA LEU A 398 16.15 -8.72 -0.26
C LEU A 398 16.25 -10.18 -0.75
N GLY A 399 15.34 -11.04 -0.28
CA GLY A 399 15.27 -12.49 -0.60
C GLY A 399 14.45 -12.81 -1.86
#